data_8ec4394b5e8ebf6d91375e7748cf8e24
#
_entry.id   8ec4394b5e8ebf6d91375e7748cf8e24
#
_cell.length_a   1.000
_cell.length_b   1.000
_cell.length_c   1.000
_cell.angle_alpha   90.00
_cell.angle_beta   90.00
_cell.angle_gamma   90.00
#
_symmetry.space_group_name_H-M   'P 1'
#
loop_
_entity.id
_entity.type
_entity.pdbx_description
1 polymer ?
#
loop_
_entity_poly.entity_id
_entity_poly.type
_entity_poly.pdbx_seq_one_letter_code
_entity_poly.pdbx_strand_id
1 'polypeptide(L)'
;MANLVSPGVEVSVINESFYVPSDAGTTPLFIVASGQDKNNGAGTGTASGTETANANTVFLLSSQRELTETFGDPKFYTDASGNPIHGYELNEYGLQAAYSFLGVANRAYVLRVNLNTDELVGSATAPSGRPTDGTYWFDLASSSYGIFEWSQTDQKFTSKTPTLITSVSNLVGDSSTGAPKVSIGTPGDYAINTTHVSNKIYKKTASNTWVNVGSSAWHLSLPVVSVASGTTVTGSATMQVNGVQVQ
;
A
#
# COMPACT_ATOMS: atom_id res chain seq x y z
N MET A 1 58.08 10.75 29.80
CA MET A 1 58.67 9.56 29.15
C MET A 1 59.20 8.66 30.27
N ALA A 2 58.57 7.50 30.44
CA ALA A 2 59.07 6.50 31.40
C ALA A 2 60.25 5.75 30.73
N ASN A 3 61.44 5.80 31.37
CA ASN A 3 62.61 5.03 30.93
C ASN A 3 62.43 3.60 31.41
N LEU A 4 62.16 2.69 30.55
CA LEU A 4 62.18 1.26 30.83
C LEU A 4 63.65 0.79 30.95
N VAL A 5 64.02 0.35 32.14
CA VAL A 5 65.41 -0.11 32.47
C VAL A 5 65.61 -1.59 32.20
N SER A 6 64.56 -2.32 31.75
CA SER A 6 64.64 -3.72 31.34
C SER A 6 63.62 -4.02 30.20
N PRO A 7 63.83 -5.11 29.43
CA PRO A 7 62.86 -5.48 28.40
C PRO A 7 61.47 -5.70 29.02
N GLY A 8 60.56 -4.85 28.67
CA GLY A 8 59.15 -4.89 29.13
C GLY A 8 58.21 -4.62 27.95
N VAL A 9 56.97 -5.01 28.10
CA VAL A 9 55.92 -4.70 27.12
C VAL A 9 55.15 -3.49 27.62
N GLU A 10 55.12 -2.39 26.85
CA GLU A 10 54.26 -1.26 27.07
C GLU A 10 52.91 -1.55 26.39
N VAL A 11 51.85 -1.61 27.19
CA VAL A 11 50.48 -1.74 26.62
C VAL A 11 49.82 -0.36 26.70
N SER A 12 49.58 0.23 25.55
CA SER A 12 48.81 1.43 25.41
C SER A 12 47.35 1.02 25.12
N VAL A 13 46.43 1.32 26.04
CA VAL A 13 45.00 1.12 25.81
C VAL A 13 44.44 2.38 25.17
N ILE A 14 44.13 2.29 23.90
CA ILE A 14 43.41 3.35 23.18
C ILE A 14 41.92 3.06 23.37
N ASN A 15 41.21 3.94 24.07
CA ASN A 15 39.76 3.83 24.22
C ASN A 15 39.10 4.46 23.02
N GLU A 16 38.74 3.64 22.03
CA GLU A 16 38.01 4.07 20.84
C GLU A 16 36.47 4.21 21.08
N SER A 17 36.01 4.02 22.31
CA SER A 17 34.59 4.11 22.68
C SER A 17 34.00 5.53 22.56
N PHE A 18 34.84 6.53 22.31
CA PHE A 18 34.43 7.92 22.08
C PHE A 18 34.55 8.33 20.60
N TYR A 19 34.41 7.41 19.67
CA TYR A 19 34.15 7.83 18.31
C TYR A 19 32.75 8.43 18.24
N VAL A 20 32.65 9.71 18.58
CA VAL A 20 31.50 10.52 18.20
C VAL A 20 31.69 10.79 16.71
N PRO A 21 30.86 10.22 15.82
CA PRO A 21 30.91 10.59 14.42
C PRO A 21 30.79 12.11 14.36
N SER A 22 31.68 12.79 13.67
CA SER A 22 31.65 14.24 13.55
C SER A 22 30.26 14.64 13.03
N ASP A 23 29.56 15.39 13.84
CA ASP A 23 28.18 15.84 13.60
C ASP A 23 28.14 16.79 12.42
N ALA A 24 27.97 16.26 11.23
CA ALA A 24 27.65 17.00 10.02
C ALA A 24 26.85 16.13 9.04
N GLY A 25 26.32 15.00 9.49
CA GLY A 25 25.45 14.16 8.69
C GLY A 25 24.07 14.79 8.55
N THR A 26 23.62 15.00 7.31
CA THR A 26 22.22 15.32 7.02
C THR A 26 21.34 14.21 7.61
N THR A 27 20.40 14.57 8.49
CA THR A 27 19.42 13.61 9.01
C THR A 27 18.43 13.30 7.88
N PRO A 28 18.32 12.05 7.40
CA PRO A 28 17.43 11.72 6.31
C PRO A 28 15.98 11.77 6.76
N LEU A 29 15.08 12.03 5.82
CA LEU A 29 13.64 11.86 5.93
C LEU A 29 13.21 10.66 5.09
N PHE A 30 12.60 9.67 5.73
CA PHE A 30 11.95 8.54 5.07
C PHE A 30 10.45 8.84 4.98
N ILE A 31 9.94 8.91 3.76
CA ILE A 31 8.50 8.97 3.48
C ILE A 31 8.08 7.55 3.15
N VAL A 32 7.23 6.94 3.99
CA VAL A 32 6.90 5.53 3.89
C VAL A 32 5.39 5.32 3.68
N ALA A 33 5.05 4.31 2.87
CA ALA A 33 3.74 3.70 2.83
C ALA A 33 3.78 2.47 3.75
N SER A 34 2.86 2.38 4.68
CA SER A 34 2.77 1.29 5.65
C SER A 34 1.31 1.06 6.02
N GLY A 35 0.99 -0.14 6.46
CA GLY A 35 -0.34 -0.49 6.94
C GLY A 35 -0.82 0.45 8.03
N GLN A 36 -2.15 0.60 8.12
CA GLN A 36 -2.80 1.37 9.16
C GLN A 36 -3.05 0.50 10.39
N ASP A 37 -3.04 1.09 11.58
CA ASP A 37 -3.33 0.45 12.86
C ASP A 37 -2.55 -0.86 13.11
N LYS A 38 -1.27 -0.88 12.71
CA LYS A 38 -0.37 -2.02 12.93
C LYS A 38 -0.08 -2.21 14.41
N ASN A 39 0.24 -3.43 14.78
CA ASN A 39 0.80 -3.70 16.11
C ASN A 39 2.19 -3.06 16.24
N ASN A 40 2.49 -2.54 17.41
CA ASN A 40 3.84 -2.09 17.75
C ASN A 40 4.81 -3.28 17.83
N GLY A 41 6.12 -3.01 17.84
CA GLY A 41 7.15 -4.04 17.85
C GLY A 41 7.10 -4.97 19.08
N ALA A 42 6.55 -4.51 20.20
CA ALA A 42 6.31 -5.33 21.40
C ALA A 42 5.04 -6.19 21.30
N GLY A 43 4.16 -5.95 20.31
CA GLY A 43 2.88 -6.65 20.16
C GLY A 43 1.85 -6.33 21.25
N THR A 44 2.06 -5.26 22.01
CA THR A 44 1.25 -4.90 23.19
C THR A 44 0.18 -3.84 22.89
N GLY A 45 0.21 -3.23 21.72
CA GLY A 45 -0.73 -2.18 21.33
C GLY A 45 -0.53 -1.72 19.89
N THR A 46 -1.27 -0.69 19.49
CA THR A 46 -1.16 -0.09 18.17
C THR A 46 0.10 0.78 18.09
N ALA A 47 0.83 0.64 17.00
CA ALA A 47 1.96 1.50 16.66
C ALA A 47 1.46 2.91 16.32
N SER A 48 1.78 3.89 17.16
CA SER A 48 1.20 5.24 17.12
C SER A 48 1.39 5.95 15.76
N GLY A 49 2.52 5.74 15.09
CA GLY A 49 2.80 6.30 13.77
C GLY A 49 1.96 5.73 12.64
N THR A 50 1.22 4.63 12.89
CA THR A 50 0.33 3.99 11.92
C THR A 50 -1.13 4.38 12.09
N GLU A 51 -1.49 5.07 13.15
CA GLU A 51 -2.84 5.59 13.36
C GLU A 51 -3.18 6.68 12.34
N THR A 52 -4.44 6.75 11.93
CA THR A 52 -4.92 7.76 10.97
C THR A 52 -4.67 9.19 11.47
N ALA A 53 -4.83 9.41 12.79
CA ALA A 53 -4.62 10.72 13.41
C ALA A 53 -3.17 11.23 13.27
N ASN A 54 -2.22 10.32 13.15
CA ASN A 54 -0.78 10.59 13.04
C ASN A 54 -0.25 10.49 11.60
N ALA A 55 -1.14 10.26 10.62
CA ALA A 55 -0.75 10.26 9.22
C ALA A 55 -0.17 11.63 8.79
N ASN A 56 0.87 11.60 7.97
CA ASN A 56 1.65 12.78 7.54
C ASN A 56 2.38 13.52 8.67
N THR A 57 2.42 12.94 9.89
CA THR A 57 3.22 13.48 10.99
C THR A 57 4.65 12.97 10.89
N VAL A 58 5.61 13.86 11.08
CA VAL A 58 7.04 13.53 11.08
C VAL A 58 7.48 13.10 12.47
N PHE A 59 8.03 11.91 12.57
CA PHE A 59 8.62 11.37 13.80
C PHE A 59 10.14 11.41 13.70
N LEU A 60 10.82 11.91 14.73
CA LEU A 60 12.26 11.79 14.87
C LEU A 60 12.57 10.52 15.67
N LEU A 61 13.28 9.57 15.07
CA LEU A 61 13.59 8.27 15.64
C LEU A 61 15.10 8.08 15.74
N SER A 62 15.53 7.39 16.80
CA SER A 62 16.95 7.22 17.13
C SER A 62 17.44 5.78 17.05
N SER A 63 16.56 4.81 16.90
CA SER A 63 16.90 3.38 16.89
C SER A 63 15.88 2.54 16.15
N GLN A 64 16.30 1.34 15.74
CA GLN A 64 15.41 0.32 15.15
C GLN A 64 14.24 -0.03 16.09
N ARG A 65 14.53 -0.14 17.39
CA ARG A 65 13.50 -0.43 18.39
C ARG A 65 12.43 0.66 18.43
N GLU A 66 12.84 1.91 18.46
CA GLU A 66 11.90 3.04 18.47
C GLU A 66 11.08 3.09 17.17
N LEU A 67 11.69 2.73 16.03
CA LEU A 67 10.98 2.61 14.77
C LEU A 67 9.87 1.55 14.84
N THR A 68 10.18 0.34 15.34
CA THR A 68 9.19 -0.74 15.41
C THR A 68 8.12 -0.48 16.46
N GLU A 69 8.44 0.20 17.56
CA GLU A 69 7.43 0.65 18.54
C GLU A 69 6.49 1.70 17.92
N THR A 70 7.00 2.58 17.05
CA THR A 70 6.22 3.69 16.47
C THR A 70 5.47 3.27 15.20
N PHE A 71 6.04 2.41 14.34
CA PHE A 71 5.48 2.05 13.02
C PHE A 71 5.21 0.55 12.84
N GLY A 72 5.48 -0.27 13.86
CA GLY A 72 5.42 -1.73 13.76
C GLY A 72 6.55 -2.30 12.89
N ASP A 73 6.64 -3.63 12.85
CA ASP A 73 7.62 -4.31 12.01
C ASP A 73 7.29 -4.15 10.52
N PRO A 74 8.31 -4.01 9.63
CA PRO A 74 8.08 -3.99 8.19
C PRO A 74 7.39 -5.27 7.72
N LYS A 75 6.26 -5.12 7.00
CA LYS A 75 5.48 -6.24 6.48
C LYS A 75 5.92 -6.61 5.09
N PHE A 76 6.15 -7.92 4.88
CA PHE A 76 6.43 -8.52 3.57
C PHE A 76 5.41 -9.62 3.29
N TYR A 77 4.94 -9.67 2.07
CA TYR A 77 3.97 -10.66 1.63
C TYR A 77 4.68 -11.93 1.19
N THR A 78 4.04 -13.06 1.46
CA THR A 78 4.50 -14.40 1.09
C THR A 78 3.45 -15.11 0.24
N ASP A 79 3.89 -16.06 -0.58
CA ASP A 79 3.00 -16.98 -1.29
C ASP A 79 2.36 -17.98 -0.31
N ALA A 80 1.48 -18.86 -0.83
CA ALA A 80 0.81 -19.89 -0.04
C ALA A 80 1.78 -20.91 0.60
N SER A 81 3.01 -20.98 0.11
CA SER A 81 4.08 -21.84 0.63
C SER A 81 4.99 -21.13 1.63
N GLY A 82 4.71 -19.84 1.93
CA GLY A 82 5.49 -19.02 2.85
C GLY A 82 6.74 -18.39 2.24
N ASN A 83 6.96 -18.48 0.92
CA ASN A 83 8.11 -17.86 0.28
C ASN A 83 7.85 -16.36 0.05
N PRO A 84 8.85 -15.49 0.27
CA PRO A 84 8.71 -14.06 0.02
C PRO A 84 8.37 -13.76 -1.44
N ILE A 85 7.36 -12.92 -1.67
CA ILE A 85 7.05 -12.39 -3.00
C ILE A 85 7.87 -11.12 -3.20
N HIS A 86 9.02 -11.26 -3.86
CA HIS A 86 9.90 -10.14 -4.17
C HIS A 86 9.25 -9.20 -5.21
N GLY A 87 9.40 -7.89 -5.00
CA GLY A 87 8.82 -6.88 -5.89
C GLY A 87 7.31 -6.70 -5.73
N TYR A 88 6.69 -7.32 -4.74
CA TYR A 88 5.27 -7.08 -4.46
C TYR A 88 5.06 -5.63 -4.00
N GLU A 89 4.14 -4.92 -4.65
CA GLU A 89 3.99 -3.46 -4.49
C GLU A 89 3.56 -3.03 -3.07
N LEU A 90 2.94 -3.94 -2.30
CA LEU A 90 2.52 -3.67 -0.92
C LEU A 90 3.55 -4.11 0.13
N ASN A 91 4.73 -4.59 -0.28
CA ASN A 91 5.82 -4.80 0.64
C ASN A 91 6.33 -3.45 1.18
N GLU A 92 6.52 -3.36 2.47
CA GLU A 92 6.92 -2.12 3.16
C GLU A 92 8.42 -1.84 3.03
N TYR A 93 8.94 -1.77 1.79
CA TYR A 93 10.36 -1.53 1.51
C TYR A 93 10.86 -0.20 2.09
N GLY A 94 10.03 0.85 2.09
CA GLY A 94 10.39 2.14 2.67
C GLY A 94 10.61 2.05 4.19
N LEU A 95 9.76 1.31 4.89
CA LEU A 95 9.92 1.09 6.33
C LEU A 95 11.13 0.20 6.62
N GLN A 96 11.37 -0.83 5.79
CA GLN A 96 12.58 -1.66 5.89
C GLN A 96 13.86 -0.86 5.64
N ALA A 97 13.85 0.08 4.71
CA ALA A 97 15.01 0.96 4.46
C ALA A 97 15.30 1.85 5.68
N ALA A 98 14.26 2.44 6.29
CA ALA A 98 14.42 3.21 7.53
C ALA A 98 14.95 2.34 8.68
N TYR A 99 14.43 1.11 8.82
CA TYR A 99 14.91 0.13 9.81
C TYR A 99 16.39 -0.20 9.61
N SER A 100 16.79 -0.51 8.37
CA SER A 100 18.18 -0.82 8.06
C SER A 100 19.11 0.36 8.30
N PHE A 101 18.67 1.57 7.95
CA PHE A 101 19.44 2.79 8.19
C PHE A 101 19.68 3.04 9.68
N LEU A 102 18.63 2.90 10.52
CA LEU A 102 18.74 3.07 11.99
C LEU A 102 19.55 1.96 12.66
N GLY A 103 19.93 0.90 11.94
CA GLY A 103 20.88 -0.10 12.39
C GLY A 103 22.35 0.37 12.37
N VAL A 104 22.65 1.39 11.58
CA VAL A 104 23.99 1.95 11.40
C VAL A 104 24.07 3.45 11.73
N ALA A 105 22.95 4.11 11.89
CA ALA A 105 22.82 5.53 12.23
C ALA A 105 21.96 5.70 13.50
N ASN A 106 22.11 6.84 14.14
CA ASN A 106 21.46 7.12 15.40
C ASN A 106 20.28 8.11 15.29
N ARG A 107 19.86 8.51 14.06
CA ARG A 107 18.80 9.49 13.88
C ARG A 107 18.25 9.48 12.46
N ALA A 108 16.91 9.42 12.33
CA ALA A 108 16.19 9.60 11.09
C ALA A 108 14.82 10.24 11.36
N TYR A 109 14.34 11.02 10.41
CA TYR A 109 12.94 11.42 10.36
C TYR A 109 12.16 10.38 9.55
N VAL A 110 10.98 9.97 10.06
CA VAL A 110 10.08 9.05 9.37
C VAL A 110 8.67 9.64 9.36
N LEU A 111 8.04 9.58 8.22
CA LEU A 111 6.67 10.06 7.98
C LEU A 111 5.91 8.98 7.22
N ARG A 112 4.77 8.51 7.76
CA ARG A 112 3.84 7.67 7.03
C ARG A 112 2.85 8.53 6.25
N VAL A 113 2.72 8.26 4.94
CA VAL A 113 1.70 8.91 4.13
C VAL A 113 0.30 8.45 4.56
N ASN A 114 -0.69 9.32 4.41
CA ASN A 114 -2.07 8.97 4.69
C ASN A 114 -2.61 8.05 3.58
N LEU A 115 -2.30 6.78 3.71
CA LEU A 115 -2.70 5.72 2.80
C LEU A 115 -3.21 4.54 3.63
N ASN A 116 -4.41 4.05 3.30
CA ASN A 116 -4.92 2.80 3.83
C ASN A 116 -4.59 1.67 2.85
N THR A 117 -3.62 0.83 3.19
CA THR A 117 -3.20 -0.28 2.33
C THR A 117 -4.27 -1.37 2.21
N ASP A 118 -5.22 -1.46 3.14
CA ASP A 118 -6.33 -2.41 3.09
C ASP A 118 -7.31 -2.08 1.95
N GLU A 119 -7.40 -0.80 1.55
CA GLU A 119 -8.15 -0.40 0.37
C GLU A 119 -7.53 -0.86 -0.94
N LEU A 120 -6.24 -1.20 -0.94
CA LEU A 120 -5.51 -1.68 -2.11
C LEU A 120 -5.61 -3.20 -2.28
N VAL A 121 -6.05 -3.91 -1.25
CA VAL A 121 -6.13 -5.37 -1.22
C VAL A 121 -7.58 -5.80 -1.13
N GLY A 122 -8.03 -6.62 -2.08
CA GLY A 122 -9.33 -7.28 -2.00
C GLY A 122 -9.35 -8.32 -0.88
N SER A 123 -10.49 -8.48 -0.21
CA SER A 123 -10.69 -9.52 0.82
C SER A 123 -12.11 -10.09 0.74
N ALA A 124 -12.28 -11.34 1.15
CA ALA A 124 -13.59 -11.99 1.21
C ALA A 124 -14.42 -11.58 2.44
N THR A 125 -13.83 -10.82 3.35
CA THR A 125 -14.47 -10.35 4.58
C THR A 125 -14.39 -8.84 4.62
N ALA A 126 -15.52 -8.18 4.89
CA ALA A 126 -15.58 -6.74 5.03
C ALA A 126 -14.62 -6.27 6.14
N PRO A 127 -13.90 -5.14 5.94
CA PRO A 127 -13.12 -4.53 7.00
C PRO A 127 -13.98 -4.28 8.25
N SER A 128 -13.38 -4.51 9.41
CA SER A 128 -14.05 -4.27 10.70
C SER A 128 -13.97 -2.79 11.09
N GLY A 129 -14.86 -2.38 11.99
CA GLY A 129 -14.87 -1.03 12.55
C GLY A 129 -15.78 -0.06 11.80
N ARG A 130 -15.48 1.23 11.94
CA ARG A 130 -16.22 2.35 11.34
C ARG A 130 -15.24 3.24 10.59
N PRO A 131 -14.88 2.88 9.35
CA PRO A 131 -13.98 3.69 8.55
C PRO A 131 -14.60 5.05 8.22
N THR A 132 -13.80 5.93 7.64
CA THR A 132 -14.29 7.23 7.14
C THR A 132 -15.27 7.04 5.98
N ASP A 133 -16.19 7.99 5.83
CA ASP A 133 -17.13 7.97 4.71
C ASP A 133 -16.41 7.95 3.37
N GLY A 134 -16.87 7.09 2.45
CA GLY A 134 -16.26 6.93 1.14
C GLY A 134 -15.05 5.99 1.10
N THR A 135 -14.63 5.36 2.21
CA THR A 135 -13.67 4.25 2.21
C THR A 135 -14.23 3.11 1.38
N TYR A 136 -13.46 2.61 0.42
CA TYR A 136 -13.91 1.52 -0.45
C TYR A 136 -13.28 0.17 -0.02
N TRP A 137 -13.99 -0.90 -0.33
CA TRP A 137 -13.58 -2.27 -0.13
C TRP A 137 -13.89 -3.10 -1.36
N PHE A 138 -12.95 -3.96 -1.76
CA PHE A 138 -13.13 -4.91 -2.85
C PHE A 138 -13.41 -6.30 -2.28
N ASP A 139 -14.65 -6.76 -2.42
CA ASP A 139 -15.10 -8.06 -1.96
C ASP A 139 -14.77 -9.15 -2.98
N LEU A 140 -13.87 -10.06 -2.61
CA LEU A 140 -13.45 -11.20 -3.45
C LEU A 140 -14.47 -12.34 -3.46
N ALA A 141 -15.45 -12.35 -2.54
CA ALA A 141 -16.49 -13.37 -2.43
C ALA A 141 -17.82 -12.94 -3.07
N SER A 142 -17.95 -11.68 -3.50
CA SER A 142 -19.20 -11.16 -4.04
C SER A 142 -19.54 -11.79 -5.40
N SER A 143 -20.83 -12.09 -5.58
CA SER A 143 -21.40 -12.48 -6.88
C SER A 143 -21.64 -11.29 -7.82
N SER A 144 -21.45 -10.05 -7.35
CA SER A 144 -21.50 -8.82 -8.12
C SER A 144 -20.09 -8.31 -8.44
N TYR A 145 -19.93 -7.05 -8.86
CA TYR A 145 -18.61 -6.49 -9.19
C TYR A 145 -17.66 -6.38 -7.99
N GLY A 146 -18.13 -6.62 -6.77
CA GLY A 146 -17.28 -6.66 -5.58
C GLY A 146 -16.78 -5.30 -5.11
N ILE A 147 -17.33 -4.19 -5.63
CA ILE A 147 -16.96 -2.84 -5.21
C ILE A 147 -17.97 -2.36 -4.16
N PHE A 148 -17.48 -2.06 -2.97
CA PHE A 148 -18.26 -1.52 -1.88
C PHE A 148 -17.63 -0.24 -1.35
N GLU A 149 -18.47 0.66 -0.86
CA GLU A 149 -18.05 1.91 -0.24
C GLU A 149 -18.78 2.09 1.08
N TRP A 150 -18.06 2.51 2.12
CA TRP A 150 -18.64 2.79 3.43
C TRP A 150 -19.54 4.00 3.36
N SER A 151 -20.76 3.83 3.85
CA SER A 151 -21.72 4.90 4.07
C SER A 151 -21.75 5.25 5.55
N GLN A 152 -21.30 6.44 5.89
CA GLN A 152 -21.36 6.93 7.27
C GLN A 152 -22.80 7.10 7.75
N THR A 153 -23.73 7.39 6.85
CA THR A 153 -25.16 7.51 7.14
C THR A 153 -25.76 6.15 7.49
N ASP A 154 -25.48 5.12 6.68
CA ASP A 154 -26.05 3.79 6.84
C ASP A 154 -25.23 2.90 7.79
N GLN A 155 -24.05 3.34 8.19
CA GLN A 155 -23.08 2.61 9.03
C GLN A 155 -22.77 1.21 8.49
N LYS A 156 -22.63 1.10 7.16
CA LYS A 156 -22.32 -0.16 6.46
C LYS A 156 -21.65 0.08 5.12
N PHE A 157 -21.02 -0.95 4.59
CA PHE A 157 -20.56 -0.98 3.21
C PHE A 157 -21.73 -1.17 2.25
N THR A 158 -21.88 -0.28 1.27
CA THR A 158 -22.92 -0.30 0.23
C THR A 158 -22.29 -0.66 -1.11
N SER A 159 -22.93 -1.57 -1.85
CA SER A 159 -22.46 -1.99 -3.17
C SER A 159 -22.51 -0.84 -4.16
N LYS A 160 -21.46 -0.74 -4.98
CA LYS A 160 -21.36 0.20 -6.11
C LYS A 160 -21.36 -0.56 -7.43
N THR A 161 -22.18 -0.09 -8.37
CA THR A 161 -22.24 -0.64 -9.72
C THR A 161 -21.31 0.20 -10.61
N PRO A 162 -20.20 -0.36 -11.11
CA PRO A 162 -19.28 0.40 -11.96
C PRO A 162 -19.80 0.52 -13.39
N THR A 163 -19.39 1.57 -14.08
CA THR A 163 -19.53 1.70 -15.53
C THR A 163 -18.49 0.83 -16.22
N LEU A 164 -18.92 -0.09 -17.07
CA LEU A 164 -18.00 -0.92 -17.87
C LEU A 164 -17.54 -0.17 -19.12
N ILE A 165 -16.23 0.01 -19.24
CA ILE A 165 -15.61 0.62 -20.42
C ILE A 165 -15.13 -0.49 -21.35
N THR A 166 -15.88 -0.73 -22.40
CA THR A 166 -15.64 -1.82 -23.38
C THR A 166 -15.02 -1.33 -24.69
N SER A 167 -14.86 -0.02 -24.86
CA SER A 167 -14.26 0.58 -26.06
C SER A 167 -13.16 1.57 -25.69
N VAL A 168 -12.04 1.49 -26.41
CA VAL A 168 -10.93 2.44 -26.27
C VAL A 168 -11.32 3.88 -26.62
N SER A 169 -12.36 4.08 -27.44
CA SER A 169 -12.88 5.42 -27.74
C SER A 169 -13.44 6.17 -26.53
N ASN A 170 -13.73 5.45 -25.44
CA ASN A 170 -14.18 6.00 -24.15
C ASN A 170 -13.04 6.30 -23.20
N LEU A 171 -11.80 6.06 -23.61
CA LEU A 171 -10.59 6.26 -22.82
C LEU A 171 -9.79 7.46 -23.31
N VAL A 172 -9.03 8.07 -22.41
CA VAL A 172 -8.14 9.18 -22.74
C VAL A 172 -7.05 8.69 -23.70
N GLY A 173 -6.85 9.44 -24.80
CA GLY A 173 -5.89 9.11 -25.85
C GLY A 173 -6.30 7.92 -26.72
N ASP A 174 -7.56 7.47 -26.64
CA ASP A 174 -8.07 6.28 -27.35
C ASP A 174 -7.16 5.05 -27.18
N SER A 175 -6.60 4.92 -25.98
CA SER A 175 -5.65 3.87 -25.59
C SER A 175 -6.24 2.96 -24.52
N SER A 176 -6.02 1.63 -24.65
CA SER A 176 -6.44 0.66 -23.64
C SER A 176 -5.83 0.89 -22.25
N THR A 177 -4.73 1.64 -22.16
CA THR A 177 -4.09 2.03 -20.91
C THR A 177 -4.62 3.34 -20.34
N GLY A 178 -5.47 4.06 -21.08
CA GLY A 178 -6.02 5.34 -20.68
C GLY A 178 -7.05 5.22 -19.55
N ALA A 179 -7.21 6.28 -18.78
CA ALA A 179 -8.33 6.43 -17.85
C ALA A 179 -9.63 6.70 -18.65
N PRO A 180 -10.82 6.46 -18.06
CA PRO A 180 -12.08 6.88 -18.69
C PRO A 180 -12.09 8.39 -19.00
N LYS A 181 -12.74 8.78 -20.10
CA LYS A 181 -12.89 10.20 -20.44
C LYS A 181 -13.70 10.92 -19.34
N VAL A 182 -13.38 12.17 -19.08
CA VAL A 182 -14.01 12.98 -18.04
C VAL A 182 -15.52 13.16 -18.22
N SER A 183 -16.01 13.05 -19.47
CA SER A 183 -17.44 13.11 -19.80
C SER A 183 -18.24 11.87 -19.35
N ILE A 184 -17.57 10.80 -18.94
CA ILE A 184 -18.21 9.56 -18.50
C ILE A 184 -18.41 9.63 -16.98
N GLY A 185 -19.62 9.29 -16.51
CA GLY A 185 -19.97 9.24 -15.09
C GLY A 185 -19.92 10.58 -14.36
N THR A 186 -20.21 10.53 -13.07
CA THR A 186 -20.25 11.66 -12.12
C THR A 186 -19.27 11.43 -10.96
N PRO A 187 -18.85 12.48 -10.22
CA PRO A 187 -18.03 12.30 -9.03
C PRO A 187 -18.63 11.26 -8.06
N GLY A 188 -17.79 10.34 -7.58
CA GLY A 188 -18.18 9.22 -6.74
C GLY A 188 -18.46 7.91 -7.51
N ASP A 189 -18.58 7.95 -8.84
CA ASP A 189 -18.79 6.76 -9.65
C ASP A 189 -17.50 5.94 -9.76
N TYR A 190 -17.70 4.64 -9.99
CA TYR A 190 -16.64 3.69 -10.33
C TYR A 190 -16.75 3.27 -11.79
N ALA A 191 -15.62 2.96 -12.40
CA ALA A 191 -15.55 2.40 -13.76
C ALA A 191 -14.52 1.27 -13.81
N ILE A 192 -14.81 0.25 -14.63
CA ILE A 192 -13.88 -0.84 -14.94
C ILE A 192 -13.50 -0.74 -16.40
N ASN A 193 -12.21 -0.54 -16.68
CA ASN A 193 -11.68 -0.60 -18.04
C ASN A 193 -11.41 -2.06 -18.43
N THR A 194 -12.29 -2.65 -19.22
CA THR A 194 -12.18 -4.03 -19.68
C THR A 194 -11.42 -4.16 -21.01
N THR A 195 -10.96 -3.07 -21.59
CA THR A 195 -10.16 -3.09 -22.83
C THR A 195 -8.69 -3.43 -22.60
N HIS A 196 -8.24 -3.36 -21.35
CA HIS A 196 -6.89 -3.71 -20.92
C HIS A 196 -6.86 -5.09 -20.27
N VAL A 197 -5.80 -5.83 -20.49
CA VAL A 197 -5.60 -7.18 -19.92
C VAL A 197 -5.65 -7.22 -18.39
N SER A 198 -5.42 -6.11 -17.72
CA SER A 198 -5.42 -5.99 -16.25
C SER A 198 -6.71 -5.41 -15.66
N ASN A 199 -7.79 -5.29 -16.42
CA ASN A 199 -9.10 -4.78 -15.94
C ASN A 199 -8.99 -3.66 -14.89
N LYS A 200 -8.44 -2.52 -15.26
CA LYS A 200 -8.20 -1.42 -14.30
C LYS A 200 -9.49 -0.84 -13.78
N ILE A 201 -9.53 -0.62 -12.48
CA ILE A 201 -10.65 0.05 -11.80
C ILE A 201 -10.30 1.51 -11.53
N TYR A 202 -11.28 2.36 -11.73
CA TYR A 202 -11.18 3.79 -11.51
C TYR A 202 -12.32 4.27 -10.60
N LYS A 203 -12.01 5.24 -9.73
CA LYS A 203 -13.00 6.02 -8.98
C LYS A 203 -12.96 7.45 -9.48
N LYS A 204 -14.11 8.08 -9.67
CA LYS A 204 -14.20 9.47 -10.07
C LYS A 204 -14.16 10.38 -8.85
N THR A 205 -13.17 11.26 -8.81
CA THR A 205 -12.95 12.18 -7.69
C THR A 205 -13.96 13.31 -7.66
N ALA A 206 -14.06 14.02 -6.52
CA ALA A 206 -14.84 15.25 -6.41
C ALA A 206 -14.43 16.33 -7.43
N SER A 207 -13.17 16.32 -7.87
CA SER A 207 -12.64 17.21 -8.92
C SER A 207 -13.00 16.74 -10.34
N ASN A 208 -13.91 15.80 -10.50
CA ASN A 208 -14.37 15.27 -11.79
C ASN A 208 -13.24 14.59 -12.61
N THR A 209 -12.24 14.01 -11.95
CA THR A 209 -11.14 13.26 -12.57
C THR A 209 -11.19 11.80 -12.20
N TRP A 210 -10.79 10.91 -13.12
CA TRP A 210 -10.69 9.49 -12.84
C TRP A 210 -9.32 9.15 -12.27
N VAL A 211 -9.29 8.49 -11.12
CA VAL A 211 -8.08 7.95 -10.51
C VAL A 211 -8.15 6.43 -10.47
N ASN A 212 -7.03 5.78 -10.76
CA ASN A 212 -6.93 4.34 -10.65
C ASN A 212 -6.96 3.96 -9.17
N VAL A 213 -7.74 2.93 -8.81
CA VAL A 213 -7.90 2.43 -7.45
C VAL A 213 -7.59 0.94 -7.37
N GLY A 214 -7.20 0.48 -6.21
CA GLY A 214 -6.69 -0.88 -6.00
C GLY A 214 -5.24 -1.05 -6.44
N SER A 215 -4.66 -2.21 -6.12
CA SER A 215 -3.29 -2.55 -6.47
C SER A 215 -3.20 -3.29 -7.81
N SER A 216 -2.02 -3.31 -8.44
CA SER A 216 -1.77 -4.12 -9.63
C SER A 216 -1.96 -5.61 -9.35
N ALA A 217 -1.57 -6.08 -8.17
CA ALA A 217 -1.77 -7.46 -7.77
C ALA A 217 -3.26 -7.81 -7.68
N TRP A 218 -4.09 -6.90 -7.18
CA TRP A 218 -5.54 -7.08 -7.17
C TRP A 218 -6.14 -7.08 -8.59
N HIS A 219 -5.71 -6.17 -9.46
CA HIS A 219 -6.16 -6.13 -10.86
C HIS A 219 -5.84 -7.42 -11.62
N LEU A 220 -4.69 -8.04 -11.35
CA LEU A 220 -4.30 -9.29 -11.96
C LEU A 220 -5.10 -10.50 -11.45
N SER A 221 -5.64 -10.41 -10.23
CA SER A 221 -6.49 -11.46 -9.65
C SER A 221 -7.93 -11.43 -10.16
N LEU A 222 -8.34 -10.34 -10.82
CA LEU A 222 -9.64 -10.27 -11.49
C LEU A 222 -9.65 -11.18 -12.71
N PRO A 223 -10.67 -12.02 -12.85
CA PRO A 223 -10.85 -12.78 -14.07
C PRO A 223 -11.14 -11.82 -15.23
N VAL A 224 -10.29 -11.90 -16.22
CA VAL A 224 -10.37 -11.05 -17.43
C VAL A 224 -11.42 -11.62 -18.35
N VAL A 225 -12.44 -10.84 -18.68
CA VAL A 225 -13.19 -11.05 -19.91
C VAL A 225 -12.57 -10.16 -20.98
N SER A 226 -11.65 -10.69 -21.76
CA SER A 226 -11.23 -10.04 -23.00
C SER A 226 -12.26 -10.35 -24.08
N VAL A 227 -13.12 -9.40 -24.37
CA VAL A 227 -13.88 -9.45 -25.63
C VAL A 227 -12.98 -8.81 -26.69
N ALA A 228 -12.44 -9.64 -27.56
CA ALA A 228 -11.70 -9.13 -28.71
C ALA A 228 -12.64 -8.20 -29.52
N SER A 229 -12.17 -6.97 -29.79
CA SER A 229 -12.90 -5.99 -30.58
C SER A 229 -13.27 -6.62 -31.95
N GLY A 230 -14.57 -6.64 -32.29
CA GLY A 230 -15.07 -7.15 -33.53
C GLY A 230 -15.53 -8.62 -33.54
N THR A 231 -15.50 -9.31 -32.42
CA THR A 231 -16.05 -10.67 -32.32
C THR A 231 -17.51 -10.61 -31.88
N THR A 232 -18.44 -11.03 -32.72
CA THR A 232 -19.81 -11.31 -32.30
C THR A 232 -19.78 -12.56 -31.41
N VAL A 233 -19.99 -12.41 -30.14
CA VAL A 233 -20.10 -13.55 -29.20
C VAL A 233 -21.49 -14.17 -29.42
N THR A 234 -21.54 -15.22 -30.21
CA THR A 234 -22.69 -16.12 -30.30
C THR A 234 -22.50 -17.23 -29.27
N GLY A 235 -23.04 -17.06 -28.08
CA GLY A 235 -22.95 -18.01 -26.99
C GLY A 235 -22.97 -17.33 -25.64
N SER A 236 -23.33 -18.05 -24.60
CA SER A 236 -23.30 -17.55 -23.21
C SER A 236 -21.85 -17.24 -22.82
N ALA A 237 -21.46 -15.96 -22.87
CA ALA A 237 -20.19 -15.53 -22.27
C ALA A 237 -20.33 -15.55 -20.77
N THR A 238 -19.61 -16.42 -20.11
CA THR A 238 -19.53 -16.44 -18.65
C THR A 238 -18.51 -15.40 -18.23
N MET A 239 -18.97 -14.31 -17.64
CA MET A 239 -18.11 -13.31 -17.03
C MET A 239 -17.82 -13.75 -15.61
N GLN A 240 -16.55 -13.74 -15.22
CA GLN A 240 -16.17 -13.91 -13.84
C GLN A 240 -15.61 -12.57 -13.32
N VAL A 241 -16.10 -12.15 -12.17
CA VAL A 241 -15.53 -11.03 -11.41
C VAL A 241 -15.09 -11.61 -10.07
N ASN A 242 -13.84 -11.36 -9.67
CA ASN A 242 -13.28 -11.90 -8.45
C ASN A 242 -13.37 -13.44 -8.34
N GLY A 243 -13.22 -14.16 -9.44
CA GLY A 243 -13.34 -15.62 -9.46
C GLY A 243 -14.77 -16.17 -9.40
N VAL A 244 -15.78 -15.29 -9.31
CA VAL A 244 -17.20 -15.68 -9.30
C VAL A 244 -17.81 -15.50 -10.68
N GLN A 245 -18.52 -16.53 -11.13
CA GLN A 245 -19.24 -16.52 -12.40
C GLN A 245 -20.45 -15.58 -12.30
N VAL A 246 -20.52 -14.58 -13.18
CA VAL A 246 -21.67 -13.66 -13.29
C VAL A 246 -22.41 -14.02 -14.58
N GLN A 247 -23.66 -14.42 -14.47
CA GLN A 247 -24.55 -14.68 -15.61
C GLN A 247 -25.28 -13.41 -16.04
#